data_5185da358e073574b84d9272d7b79959
#
_entry.id   5185da358e073574b84d9272d7b79959
#
_cell.length_a   1.000
_cell.length_b   1.000
_cell.length_c   1.000
_cell.angle_alpha   90.00
_cell.angle_beta   90.00
_cell.angle_gamma   90.00
#
_symmetry.space_group_name_H-M   'P 1'
#
loop_
_entity.id
_entity.type
_entity.pdbx_description
1 polymer ?
#
loop_
_entity_poly.entity_id
_entity_poly.type
_entity_poly.pdbx_seq_one_letter_code
_entity_poly.pdbx_strand_id
1 'polypeptide(L)'
;MKGILTIATKHALYGRYAYNLAVSVKANAPEIPISIIADAVGISHLNASQLSIFDNIITPDHDDYHKGDKCTPLTLKYHLHKYSPYIFTIFMDADTILTPMGNVGQVFISLQSYDFTIANRGEQKPDKGVSQWIDTTILS
;
A
#
# COMPACT_ATOMS: atom_id res chain seq x y z
N MET A 1 -16.56 -1.73 -4.73
CA MET A 1 -15.95 -1.74 -3.40
C MET A 1 -14.59 -1.05 -3.50
N LYS A 2 -14.27 -0.17 -2.58
CA LYS A 2 -13.04 0.63 -2.54
C LYS A 2 -12.28 0.34 -1.24
N GLY A 3 -10.93 0.41 -1.28
CA GLY A 3 -10.12 0.17 -0.08
C GLY A 3 -8.64 0.48 -0.26
N ILE A 4 -7.91 0.40 0.84
CA ILE A 4 -6.46 0.61 0.90
C ILE A 4 -5.77 -0.76 0.93
N LEU A 5 -4.66 -0.85 0.22
CA LEU A 5 -3.82 -2.04 0.17
C LEU A 5 -2.38 -1.67 0.53
N THR A 6 -1.74 -2.46 1.37
CA THR A 6 -0.32 -2.30 1.73
C THR A 6 0.42 -3.64 1.66
N ILE A 7 1.74 -3.60 1.68
CA ILE A 7 2.60 -4.78 1.59
C ILE A 7 3.53 -4.84 2.80
N ALA A 8 3.65 -6.02 3.42
CA ALA A 8 4.63 -6.30 4.47
C ALA A 8 5.21 -7.71 4.30
N THR A 9 6.32 -7.81 3.61
CA THR A 9 7.02 -9.08 3.34
C THR A 9 8.49 -8.98 3.70
N LYS A 10 9.17 -10.11 3.89
CA LYS A 10 10.62 -10.24 4.09
C LYS A 10 11.10 -9.89 5.50
N HIS A 11 10.57 -8.85 6.16
CA HIS A 11 11.00 -8.41 7.49
C HIS A 11 9.79 -8.10 8.38
N ALA A 12 9.82 -8.56 9.62
CA ALA A 12 8.78 -8.32 10.62
C ALA A 12 8.55 -6.82 10.92
N LEU A 13 9.56 -5.98 10.69
CA LEU A 13 9.43 -4.54 10.87
C LEU A 13 8.38 -3.92 9.93
N TYR A 14 8.25 -4.44 8.69
CA TYR A 14 7.23 -3.96 7.76
C TYR A 14 5.81 -4.27 8.23
N GLY A 15 5.60 -5.40 8.92
CA GLY A 15 4.30 -5.68 9.56
C GLY A 15 3.95 -4.65 10.63
N ARG A 16 4.93 -4.24 11.45
CA ARG A 16 4.72 -3.19 12.45
C ARG A 16 4.41 -1.83 11.82
N TYR A 17 5.08 -1.48 10.74
CA TYR A 17 4.78 -0.27 9.98
C TYR A 17 3.37 -0.33 9.38
N ALA A 18 3.01 -1.45 8.73
CA ALA A 18 1.68 -1.65 8.19
C ALA A 18 0.57 -1.57 9.26
N TYR A 19 0.84 -2.09 10.47
CA TYR A 19 -0.07 -1.93 11.60
C TYR A 19 -0.25 -0.46 11.98
N ASN A 20 0.81 0.33 12.08
CA ASN A 20 0.72 1.76 12.36
C ASN A 20 -0.07 2.51 11.26
N LEU A 21 0.17 2.16 10.00
CA LEU A 21 -0.64 2.68 8.89
C LEU A 21 -2.12 2.32 9.08
N ALA A 22 -2.44 1.06 9.38
CA ALA A 22 -3.81 0.62 9.58
C ALA A 22 -4.50 1.34 10.75
N VAL A 23 -3.80 1.56 11.87
CA VAL A 23 -4.29 2.37 12.99
C VAL A 23 -4.62 3.78 12.53
N SER A 24 -3.74 4.41 11.74
CA SER A 24 -3.97 5.76 11.22
C SER A 24 -5.16 5.83 10.26
N VAL A 25 -5.36 4.81 9.44
CA VAL A 25 -6.52 4.70 8.55
C VAL A 25 -7.81 4.58 9.36
N LYS A 26 -7.86 3.66 10.33
CA LYS A 26 -9.07 3.48 11.15
C LYS A 26 -9.38 4.72 12.01
N ALA A 27 -8.39 5.50 12.39
CA ALA A 27 -8.59 6.75 13.13
C ALA A 27 -9.12 7.89 12.25
N ASN A 28 -8.71 7.99 10.98
CA ASN A 28 -8.97 9.15 10.12
C ASN A 28 -9.95 8.87 8.97
N ALA A 29 -10.18 7.61 8.63
CA ALA A 29 -11.12 7.16 7.60
C ALA A 29 -11.69 5.76 7.96
N PRO A 30 -12.41 5.63 9.09
CA PRO A 30 -12.82 4.33 9.63
C PRO A 30 -13.71 3.52 8.69
N GLU A 31 -14.40 4.17 7.77
CA GLU A 31 -15.25 3.54 6.76
C GLU A 31 -14.48 2.91 5.61
N ILE A 32 -13.17 3.19 5.48
CA ILE A 32 -12.34 2.66 4.42
C ILE A 32 -11.66 1.38 4.90
N PRO A 33 -11.92 0.24 4.26
CA PRO A 33 -11.23 -1.01 4.60
C PRO A 33 -9.76 -0.94 4.18
N ILE A 34 -8.91 -1.58 4.99
CA ILE A 34 -7.49 -1.74 4.71
C ILE A 34 -7.10 -3.21 4.74
N SER A 35 -6.44 -3.67 3.68
CA SER A 35 -5.93 -5.03 3.55
C SER A 35 -4.40 -5.03 3.44
N ILE A 36 -3.80 -6.14 3.84
CA ILE A 36 -2.35 -6.32 3.81
C ILE A 36 -1.99 -7.55 2.97
N ILE A 37 -1.02 -7.40 2.07
CA ILE A 37 -0.31 -8.51 1.43
C ILE A 37 0.91 -8.81 2.28
N ALA A 38 0.97 -9.98 2.89
CA ALA A 38 2.04 -10.31 3.81
C ALA A 38 2.42 -11.79 3.77
N ASP A 39 3.72 -12.07 3.91
CA ASP A 39 4.22 -13.39 4.19
C ASP A 39 4.29 -13.65 5.72
N ALA A 40 4.58 -14.89 6.11
CA ALA A 40 4.68 -15.27 7.52
C ALA A 40 5.74 -14.45 8.27
N VAL A 41 6.83 -14.07 7.61
CA VAL A 41 7.89 -13.24 8.19
C VAL A 41 7.40 -11.82 8.42
N GLY A 42 6.72 -11.24 7.44
CA GLY A 42 6.19 -9.87 7.51
C GLY A 42 5.27 -9.65 8.71
N ILE A 43 4.42 -10.61 9.02
CA ILE A 43 3.45 -10.50 10.15
C ILE A 43 3.91 -11.17 11.45
N SER A 44 5.12 -11.72 11.51
CA SER A 44 5.59 -12.55 12.64
C SER A 44 5.64 -11.81 13.99
N HIS A 45 5.75 -10.48 14.00
CA HIS A 45 5.74 -9.66 15.21
C HIS A 45 4.39 -9.06 15.56
N LEU A 46 3.33 -9.41 14.84
CA LEU A 46 1.97 -8.97 15.15
C LEU A 46 1.21 -10.07 15.88
N ASN A 47 0.53 -9.70 16.96
CA ASN A 47 -0.37 -10.61 17.65
C ASN A 47 -1.77 -10.64 16.97
N ALA A 48 -2.63 -11.57 17.41
CA ALA A 48 -3.96 -11.74 16.84
C ALA A 48 -4.82 -10.46 16.90
N SER A 49 -4.74 -9.71 18.00
CA SER A 49 -5.48 -8.44 18.17
C SER A 49 -4.99 -7.38 17.19
N GLN A 50 -3.68 -7.31 16.93
CA GLN A 50 -3.10 -6.38 15.95
C GLN A 50 -3.46 -6.79 14.52
N LEU A 51 -3.45 -8.09 14.22
CA LEU A 51 -3.84 -8.60 12.90
C LEU A 51 -5.31 -8.35 12.59
N SER A 52 -6.19 -8.33 13.58
CA SER A 52 -7.63 -8.11 13.39
C SER A 52 -7.99 -6.68 12.90
N ILE A 53 -7.03 -5.75 12.87
CA ILE A 53 -7.25 -4.42 12.32
C ILE A 53 -7.39 -4.43 10.79
N PHE A 54 -6.79 -5.43 10.14
CA PHE A 54 -6.86 -5.58 8.68
C PHE A 54 -8.13 -6.31 8.29
N ASP A 55 -8.83 -5.77 7.30
CA ASP A 55 -10.05 -6.40 6.77
C ASP A 55 -9.74 -7.69 6.00
N ASN A 56 -8.56 -7.78 5.37
CA ASN A 56 -8.04 -9.00 4.77
C ASN A 56 -6.53 -9.10 4.94
N ILE A 57 -6.05 -10.33 5.19
CA ILE A 57 -4.63 -10.68 5.17
C ILE A 57 -4.42 -11.64 4.00
N ILE A 58 -3.62 -11.25 3.03
CA ILE A 58 -3.45 -11.93 1.76
C ILE A 58 -2.02 -12.44 1.67
N THR A 59 -1.88 -13.76 1.56
CA THR A 59 -0.55 -14.37 1.37
C THR A 59 -0.19 -14.33 -0.11
N PRO A 60 0.93 -13.71 -0.50
CA PRO A 60 1.35 -13.66 -1.89
C PRO A 60 1.94 -14.99 -2.33
N ASP A 61 1.81 -15.30 -3.62
CA ASP A 61 2.50 -16.43 -4.23
C ASP A 61 4.02 -16.20 -4.19
N HIS A 62 4.77 -17.23 -3.84
CA HIS A 62 6.22 -17.16 -3.69
C HIS A 62 6.91 -16.56 -4.92
N ASP A 63 6.51 -16.97 -6.11
CA ASP A 63 7.17 -16.59 -7.37
C ASP A 63 6.93 -15.11 -7.74
N ASP A 64 5.90 -14.47 -7.18
CA ASP A 64 5.61 -13.07 -7.46
C ASP A 64 6.57 -12.10 -6.74
N TYR A 65 7.32 -12.58 -5.74
CA TYR A 65 8.30 -11.75 -5.02
C TYR A 65 9.64 -12.44 -4.74
N HIS A 66 9.89 -13.57 -5.40
CA HIS A 66 11.17 -14.25 -5.40
C HIS A 66 11.69 -14.45 -6.82
N LYS A 67 13.00 -14.38 -6.98
CA LYS A 67 13.71 -14.78 -8.19
C LYS A 67 14.79 -15.78 -7.77
N GLY A 68 14.46 -17.08 -7.90
CA GLY A 68 15.21 -18.14 -7.25
C GLY A 68 15.19 -17.94 -5.72
N ASP A 69 16.33 -18.00 -5.06
CA ASP A 69 16.45 -17.80 -3.61
C ASP A 69 16.42 -16.32 -3.19
N LYS A 70 16.42 -15.39 -4.15
CA LYS A 70 16.45 -13.97 -3.86
C LYS A 70 15.05 -13.40 -3.68
N CYS A 71 14.75 -12.94 -2.48
CA CYS A 71 13.52 -12.20 -2.18
C CYS A 71 13.57 -10.78 -2.77
N THR A 72 12.57 -10.43 -3.57
CA THR A 72 12.41 -9.13 -4.24
C THR A 72 11.03 -8.51 -3.93
N PRO A 73 10.80 -8.02 -2.70
CA PRO A 73 9.46 -7.58 -2.26
C PRO A 73 8.83 -6.50 -3.12
N LEU A 74 9.66 -5.64 -3.74
CA LEU A 74 9.17 -4.57 -4.61
C LEU A 74 8.44 -5.08 -5.86
N THR A 75 8.71 -6.32 -6.29
CA THR A 75 8.03 -6.90 -7.45
C THR A 75 6.54 -7.15 -7.19
N LEU A 76 6.12 -7.31 -5.93
CA LEU A 76 4.70 -7.39 -5.59
C LEU A 76 3.90 -6.16 -6.02
N LYS A 77 4.53 -4.99 -6.12
CA LYS A 77 3.85 -3.78 -6.60
C LYS A 77 3.37 -3.91 -8.06
N TYR A 78 3.98 -4.77 -8.86
CA TYR A 78 3.52 -5.07 -10.22
C TYR A 78 2.31 -6.01 -10.26
N HIS A 79 2.04 -6.70 -9.15
CA HIS A 79 0.99 -7.69 -9.02
C HIS A 79 -0.18 -7.23 -8.15
N LEU A 80 -0.27 -5.95 -7.79
CA LEU A 80 -1.34 -5.42 -6.91
C LEU A 80 -2.74 -5.75 -7.43
N HIS A 81 -2.94 -5.72 -8.75
CA HIS A 81 -4.21 -6.06 -9.39
C HIS A 81 -4.63 -7.53 -9.14
N LYS A 82 -3.67 -8.44 -8.97
CA LYS A 82 -3.91 -9.85 -8.68
C LYS A 82 -4.38 -10.07 -7.25
N TYR A 83 -3.86 -9.26 -6.31
CA TYR A 83 -4.08 -9.45 -4.88
C TYR A 83 -5.13 -8.53 -4.29
N SER A 84 -5.47 -7.43 -4.95
CA SER A 84 -6.42 -6.49 -4.40
C SER A 84 -7.83 -7.09 -4.31
N PRO A 85 -8.47 -7.07 -3.12
CA PRO A 85 -9.87 -7.45 -2.98
C PRO A 85 -10.83 -6.32 -3.38
N TYR A 86 -10.32 -5.19 -3.86
CA TYR A 86 -11.09 -3.98 -4.15
C TYR A 86 -11.09 -3.65 -5.63
N ILE A 87 -12.23 -3.12 -6.13
CA ILE A 87 -12.35 -2.59 -7.49
C ILE A 87 -11.54 -1.28 -7.62
N PHE A 88 -11.65 -0.43 -6.60
CA PHE A 88 -10.85 0.80 -6.51
C PHE A 88 -9.86 0.66 -5.36
N THR A 89 -8.58 0.63 -5.68
CA THR A 89 -7.51 0.37 -4.72
C THR A 89 -6.58 1.57 -4.60
N ILE A 90 -6.38 2.04 -3.37
CA ILE A 90 -5.27 2.94 -3.06
C ILE A 90 -4.15 2.09 -2.48
N PHE A 91 -3.01 2.04 -3.16
CA PHE A 91 -1.80 1.44 -2.58
C PHE A 91 -1.07 2.48 -1.71
N MET A 92 -0.77 2.09 -0.48
CA MET A 92 0.05 2.87 0.44
C MET A 92 1.23 2.04 0.93
N ASP A 93 2.44 2.61 0.87
CA ASP A 93 3.61 1.94 1.45
C ASP A 93 3.44 1.79 2.97
N ALA A 94 3.92 0.68 3.53
CA ALA A 94 3.71 0.34 4.93
C ALA A 94 4.28 1.38 5.92
N ASP A 95 5.34 2.07 5.52
CA ASP A 95 6.03 3.11 6.30
C ASP A 95 5.38 4.51 6.19
N THR A 96 4.14 4.57 5.71
CA THR A 96 3.34 5.79 5.65
C THR A 96 2.27 5.83 6.74
N ILE A 97 1.68 7.00 6.96
CA ILE A 97 0.53 7.17 7.85
C ILE A 97 -0.51 8.07 7.17
N LEU A 98 -1.79 7.80 7.42
CA LEU A 98 -2.87 8.69 7.02
C LEU A 98 -3.06 9.76 8.11
N THR A 99 -2.95 11.02 7.72
CA THR A 99 -3.19 12.14 8.64
C THR A 99 -4.65 12.62 8.55
N PRO A 100 -5.15 13.37 9.55
CA PRO A 100 -6.50 13.97 9.50
C PRO A 100 -6.74 14.87 8.30
N MET A 101 -5.67 15.43 7.73
CA MET A 101 -5.75 16.28 6.52
C MET A 101 -5.78 15.49 5.22
N GLY A 102 -5.51 14.17 5.29
CA GLY A 102 -5.53 13.29 4.13
C GLY A 102 -6.95 13.04 3.64
N ASN A 103 -7.27 13.50 2.43
CA ASN A 103 -8.59 13.29 1.84
C ASN A 103 -8.62 12.04 0.95
N VAL A 104 -8.69 10.87 1.58
CA VAL A 104 -8.79 9.58 0.87
C VAL A 104 -10.03 9.51 -0.02
N GLY A 105 -11.13 10.11 0.42
CA GLY A 105 -12.38 10.17 -0.34
C GLY A 105 -12.19 10.85 -1.70
N GLN A 106 -11.46 11.94 -1.76
CA GLN A 106 -11.17 12.66 -3.00
C GLN A 106 -10.31 11.81 -3.97
N VAL A 107 -9.37 11.03 -3.45
CA VAL A 107 -8.56 10.12 -4.28
C VAL A 107 -9.45 9.07 -4.92
N PHE A 108 -10.39 8.49 -4.18
CA PHE A 108 -11.34 7.52 -4.75
C PHE A 108 -12.30 8.13 -5.78
N ILE A 109 -12.68 9.41 -5.64
CA ILE A 109 -13.47 10.13 -6.65
C ILE A 109 -12.64 10.27 -7.93
N SER A 110 -11.38 10.65 -7.83
CA SER A 110 -10.49 10.77 -8.99
C SER A 110 -10.31 9.44 -9.72
N LEU A 111 -10.21 8.32 -8.99
CA LEU A 111 -10.09 6.98 -9.59
C LEU A 111 -11.31 6.54 -10.41
N GLN A 112 -12.47 7.17 -10.24
CA GLN A 112 -13.66 6.87 -11.08
C GLN A 112 -13.51 7.34 -12.52
N SER A 113 -12.62 8.30 -12.76
CA SER A 113 -12.40 8.91 -14.08
C SER A 113 -11.10 8.45 -14.76
N TYR A 114 -10.26 7.69 -14.07
CA TYR A 114 -8.95 7.26 -14.55
C TYR A 114 -8.68 5.81 -14.17
N ASP A 115 -7.99 5.07 -15.04
CA ASP A 115 -7.59 3.69 -14.77
C ASP A 115 -6.59 3.61 -13.61
N PHE A 116 -5.74 4.63 -13.45
CA PHE A 116 -4.89 4.81 -12.28
C PHE A 116 -4.48 6.27 -12.08
N THR A 117 -4.10 6.62 -10.86
CA THR A 117 -3.49 7.90 -10.50
C THR A 117 -2.27 7.69 -9.61
N ILE A 118 -1.30 8.59 -9.68
CA ILE A 118 -0.12 8.59 -8.82
C ILE A 118 -0.06 9.91 -8.06
N ALA A 119 0.19 9.85 -6.75
CA ALA A 119 0.39 11.04 -5.95
C ALA A 119 1.62 11.82 -6.44
N ASN A 120 1.42 13.09 -6.75
CA ASN A 120 2.51 13.99 -7.09
C ASN A 120 3.25 14.41 -5.80
N ARG A 121 4.57 14.38 -5.82
CA ARG A 121 5.40 14.87 -4.70
C ARG A 121 5.37 16.39 -4.49
N GLY A 122 4.64 17.12 -5.34
CA GLY A 122 4.68 18.58 -5.38
C GLY A 122 5.95 19.11 -6.07
N GLU A 123 6.10 20.42 -6.13
CA GLU A 123 7.28 21.09 -6.71
C GLU A 123 8.50 21.02 -5.78
N GLN A 124 8.91 19.84 -5.36
CA GLN A 124 10.24 19.70 -4.79
C GLN A 124 11.23 19.77 -5.95
N LYS A 125 12.18 20.74 -5.88
CA LYS A 125 13.34 20.74 -6.76
C LYS A 125 13.95 19.34 -6.70
N PRO A 126 14.22 18.69 -7.85
CA PRO A 126 14.76 17.34 -7.85
C PRO A 126 16.07 17.35 -7.07
N ASP A 127 16.10 16.67 -5.93
CA ASP A 127 17.36 16.31 -5.30
C ASP A 127 18.15 15.51 -6.34
N LYS A 128 19.39 15.89 -6.56
CA LYS A 128 20.28 15.22 -7.49
C LYS A 128 20.35 13.73 -7.12
N GLY A 129 19.66 12.88 -7.85
CA GLY A 129 19.62 11.44 -7.61
C GLY A 129 18.24 10.78 -7.53
N VAL A 130 17.16 11.54 -7.49
CA VAL A 130 15.79 10.98 -7.58
C VAL A 130 15.36 11.01 -9.05
N SER A 131 15.37 9.85 -9.70
CA SER A 131 14.75 9.70 -11.01
C SER A 131 13.25 9.95 -10.88
N GLN A 132 12.71 10.89 -11.63
CA GLN A 132 11.26 10.99 -11.82
C GLN A 132 10.84 9.77 -12.65
N TRP A 133 10.10 8.87 -12.04
CA TRP A 133 9.66 7.63 -12.69
C TRP A 133 8.55 7.87 -13.70
N ILE A 134 7.78 8.94 -13.53
CA ILE A 134 6.66 9.29 -14.40
C ILE A 134 6.57 10.82 -14.51
N ASP A 135 6.50 11.31 -15.73
CA ASP A 135 6.18 12.71 -16.02
C ASP A 135 4.65 12.89 -15.88
N THR A 136 4.24 13.60 -14.82
CA THR A 136 2.82 13.83 -14.52
C THR A 136 2.15 14.80 -15.52
N THR A 137 2.90 15.47 -16.38
CA THR A 137 2.34 16.31 -17.45
C THR A 137 1.65 15.49 -18.54
N ILE A 138 1.95 14.19 -18.62
CA ILE A 138 1.32 13.26 -19.58
C ILE A 138 -0.07 12.79 -19.06
N LEU A 139 -0.35 12.96 -17.77
CA LEU A 139 -1.58 12.50 -17.11
C LEU A 139 -2.59 13.62 -16.85
N SER A 140 -2.30 14.82 -17.30
CA SER A 140 -3.20 15.98 -17.15
C SER A 140 -4.15 16.14 -18.34
#